data_5e968aef099aa694448beb8bf902f1b7
#
_entry.id   5e968aef099aa694448beb8bf902f1b7
#
_cell.length_a   1.000
_cell.length_b   1.000
_cell.length_c   1.000
_cell.angle_alpha   90.00
_cell.angle_beta   90.00
_cell.angle_gamma   90.00
#
_symmetry.space_group_name_H-M   'P 1'
#
loop_
_entity.id
_entity.type
_entity.pdbx_description
1 polymer ?
#
loop_
_entity_poly.entity_id
_entity_poly.type
_entity_poly.pdbx_seq_one_letter_code
_entity_poly.pdbx_strand_id
1 'polypeptide(L)'
;MQDGPAFFEALKKCARVKPVVILKGGRTSSGSHAAHSHTGSLAGSIEVFDAVCRQAGALRAETMEELLDLVVACSTNTRYVEGRGVALVGGGGGGFAVLSSDAIDRAGLEVPKLPPEAVAEMREYIPVAGSSVNNPIDAFPDGADVERMLTTVGNASVIDTMFLSPQTDRSRWNRSGEDPAADFDMAAEAADLMVRTESAIGKPVVGILRSGRMARMMGVDPESFMVACYERGVGAYPSVTRAAHTVAQILDWRAGREGLPDLFGSEANAGDGS
;
A
#
# COMPACT_ATOMS: atom_id res chain seq x y z
N MET A 1 -25.79 -17.39 -9.77
CA MET A 1 -24.84 -18.51 -9.94
C MET A 1 -25.68 -19.74 -10.17
N GLN A 2 -25.56 -20.39 -11.32
CA GLN A 2 -26.43 -21.52 -11.70
C GLN A 2 -25.91 -22.86 -11.14
N ASP A 3 -24.60 -23.01 -10.99
CA ASP A 3 -23.96 -24.21 -10.45
C ASP A 3 -22.89 -23.79 -9.43
N GLY A 4 -23.24 -23.87 -8.16
CA GLY A 4 -22.35 -23.51 -7.03
C GLY A 4 -21.15 -24.44 -6.88
N PRO A 5 -21.34 -25.79 -6.92
CA PRO A 5 -20.25 -26.74 -6.87
C PRO A 5 -19.22 -26.56 -7.99
N ALA A 6 -19.66 -26.41 -9.24
CA ALA A 6 -18.75 -26.19 -10.37
C ALA A 6 -18.00 -24.86 -10.24
N PHE A 7 -18.66 -23.81 -9.78
CA PHE A 7 -17.98 -22.52 -9.48
C PHE A 7 -16.92 -22.67 -8.41
N PHE A 8 -17.21 -23.36 -7.30
CA PHE A 8 -16.26 -23.59 -6.22
C PHE A 8 -15.00 -24.32 -6.70
N GLU A 9 -15.17 -25.41 -7.45
CA GLU A 9 -14.05 -26.18 -8.00
C GLU A 9 -13.23 -25.36 -9.01
N ALA A 10 -13.86 -24.56 -9.85
CA ALA A 10 -13.16 -23.67 -10.78
C ALA A 10 -12.38 -22.58 -10.02
N LEU A 11 -13.01 -21.93 -9.03
CA LEU A 11 -12.37 -20.91 -8.19
C LEU A 11 -11.15 -21.46 -7.46
N LYS A 12 -11.28 -22.64 -6.86
CA LYS A 12 -10.20 -23.33 -6.16
C LYS A 12 -9.02 -23.64 -7.07
N LYS A 13 -9.28 -24.08 -8.32
CA LYS A 13 -8.23 -24.32 -9.32
C LYS A 13 -7.52 -23.02 -9.69
N CYS A 14 -8.26 -21.94 -9.96
CA CYS A 14 -7.68 -20.65 -10.30
C CYS A 14 -6.84 -20.07 -9.15
N ALA A 15 -7.38 -20.09 -7.93
CA ALA A 15 -6.74 -19.53 -6.75
C ALA A 15 -5.46 -20.28 -6.33
N ARG A 16 -5.22 -21.47 -6.85
CA ARG A 16 -3.96 -22.21 -6.64
C ARG A 16 -2.79 -21.73 -7.50
N VAL A 17 -3.10 -21.06 -8.61
CA VAL A 17 -2.07 -20.67 -9.61
C VAL A 17 -1.88 -19.16 -9.72
N LYS A 18 -2.85 -18.37 -9.24
CA LYS A 18 -2.77 -16.91 -9.21
C LYS A 18 -3.73 -16.32 -8.18
N PRO A 19 -3.48 -15.10 -7.68
CA PRO A 19 -4.45 -14.38 -6.87
C PRO A 19 -5.76 -14.21 -7.63
N VAL A 20 -6.88 -14.44 -6.95
CA VAL A 20 -8.22 -14.20 -7.50
C VAL A 20 -8.94 -13.25 -6.56
N VAL A 21 -9.26 -12.07 -7.05
CA VAL A 21 -10.03 -11.07 -6.29
C VAL A 21 -11.47 -11.07 -6.78
N ILE A 22 -12.43 -11.17 -5.86
CA ILE A 22 -13.85 -11.25 -6.20
C ILE A 22 -14.65 -10.20 -5.45
N LEU A 23 -15.45 -9.46 -6.19
CA LEU A 23 -16.51 -8.60 -5.65
C LEU A 23 -17.88 -9.20 -5.95
N LYS A 24 -18.73 -9.31 -4.92
CA LYS A 24 -20.13 -9.73 -5.07
C LYS A 24 -21.07 -8.63 -4.59
N GLY A 25 -21.91 -8.15 -5.50
CA GLY A 25 -23.02 -7.25 -5.17
C GLY A 25 -24.20 -7.98 -4.52
N GLY A 26 -25.19 -7.20 -4.05
CA GLY A 26 -26.41 -7.74 -3.43
C GLY A 26 -26.22 -8.23 -2.00
N ARG A 27 -25.37 -7.57 -1.22
CA ARG A 27 -25.05 -7.93 0.18
C ARG A 27 -26.09 -7.45 1.19
N THR A 28 -26.81 -6.39 0.88
CA THR A 28 -27.87 -5.81 1.71
C THR A 28 -29.23 -6.12 1.11
N SER A 29 -30.30 -5.95 1.88
CA SER A 29 -31.67 -6.11 1.38
C SER A 29 -31.95 -5.22 0.16
N SER A 30 -31.50 -3.96 0.19
CA SER A 30 -31.63 -3.02 -0.94
C SER A 30 -30.82 -3.45 -2.15
N GLY A 31 -29.56 -3.88 -1.95
CA GLY A 31 -28.70 -4.37 -3.02
C GLY A 31 -29.22 -5.67 -3.65
N SER A 32 -29.76 -6.58 -2.84
CA SER A 32 -30.39 -7.82 -3.31
C SER A 32 -31.65 -7.53 -4.13
N HIS A 33 -32.49 -6.59 -3.70
CA HIS A 33 -33.67 -6.16 -4.45
C HIS A 33 -33.28 -5.53 -5.81
N ALA A 34 -32.27 -4.68 -5.83
CA ALA A 34 -31.77 -4.10 -7.06
C ALA A 34 -31.22 -5.18 -8.03
N ALA A 35 -30.42 -6.13 -7.51
CA ALA A 35 -29.88 -7.22 -8.31
C ALA A 35 -31.00 -8.09 -8.91
N HIS A 36 -32.04 -8.40 -8.12
CA HIS A 36 -33.18 -9.17 -8.58
C HIS A 36 -33.95 -8.46 -9.71
N SER A 37 -34.12 -7.14 -9.58
CA SER A 37 -34.80 -6.31 -10.60
C SER A 37 -34.03 -6.26 -11.93
N HIS A 38 -32.69 -6.36 -11.90
CA HIS A 38 -31.86 -6.31 -13.11
C HIS A 38 -31.58 -7.65 -13.75
N THR A 39 -31.44 -8.71 -12.95
CA THR A 39 -30.98 -10.01 -13.45
C THR A 39 -32.04 -11.12 -13.35
N GLY A 40 -33.17 -10.86 -12.72
CA GLY A 40 -34.23 -11.86 -12.48
C GLY A 40 -33.81 -13.03 -11.57
N SER A 41 -32.61 -13.02 -11.04
CA SER A 41 -32.05 -14.08 -10.22
C SER A 41 -31.96 -13.68 -8.75
N LEU A 42 -32.36 -14.60 -7.86
CA LEU A 42 -32.18 -14.41 -6.41
C LEU A 42 -30.70 -14.32 -6.07
N ALA A 43 -30.31 -13.29 -5.29
CA ALA A 43 -28.99 -13.22 -4.73
C ALA A 43 -28.81 -14.37 -3.72
N GLY A 44 -27.87 -15.28 -3.95
CA GLY A 44 -27.53 -16.31 -2.97
C GLY A 44 -26.97 -15.70 -1.68
N SER A 45 -26.99 -16.48 -0.57
CA SER A 45 -26.45 -16.06 0.72
C SER A 45 -25.02 -15.51 0.61
N ILE A 46 -24.79 -14.37 1.26
CA ILE A 46 -23.47 -13.73 1.29
C ILE A 46 -22.51 -14.55 2.17
N GLU A 47 -23.01 -15.12 3.25
CA GLU A 47 -22.25 -15.92 4.20
C GLU A 47 -21.70 -17.19 3.53
N VAL A 48 -22.53 -17.86 2.72
CA VAL A 48 -22.10 -19.01 1.93
C VAL A 48 -21.06 -18.60 0.89
N PHE A 49 -21.28 -17.48 0.19
CA PHE A 49 -20.32 -16.98 -0.77
C PHE A 49 -18.96 -16.63 -0.13
N ASP A 50 -18.98 -15.99 1.03
CA ASP A 50 -17.77 -15.66 1.80
C ASP A 50 -17.02 -16.91 2.25
N ALA A 51 -17.75 -17.93 2.70
CA ALA A 51 -17.16 -19.22 3.05
C ALA A 51 -16.51 -19.91 1.83
N VAL A 52 -17.19 -19.86 0.68
CA VAL A 52 -16.65 -20.38 -0.59
C VAL A 52 -15.36 -19.67 -0.99
N CYS A 53 -15.33 -18.35 -0.93
CA CYS A 53 -14.11 -17.58 -1.25
C CYS A 53 -12.94 -17.94 -0.32
N ARG A 54 -13.17 -17.97 0.99
CA ARG A 54 -12.16 -18.37 1.97
C ARG A 54 -11.63 -19.78 1.73
N GLN A 55 -12.52 -20.75 1.55
CA GLN A 55 -12.14 -22.16 1.33
C GLN A 55 -11.42 -22.36 0.00
N ALA A 56 -11.76 -21.58 -1.02
CA ALA A 56 -11.07 -21.61 -2.30
C ALA A 56 -9.72 -20.89 -2.29
N GLY A 57 -9.42 -20.08 -1.27
CA GLY A 57 -8.24 -19.26 -1.19
C GLY A 57 -8.31 -17.99 -2.06
N ALA A 58 -9.50 -17.48 -2.33
CA ALA A 58 -9.72 -16.25 -3.07
C ALA A 58 -9.82 -15.04 -2.13
N LEU A 59 -9.29 -13.89 -2.59
CA LEU A 59 -9.48 -12.58 -1.97
C LEU A 59 -10.88 -12.08 -2.25
N ARG A 60 -11.54 -11.59 -1.24
CA ARG A 60 -12.90 -11.06 -1.36
C ARG A 60 -12.91 -9.56 -1.06
N ALA A 61 -13.38 -8.79 -2.03
CA ALA A 61 -13.64 -7.37 -1.89
C ALA A 61 -15.09 -7.07 -1.51
N GLU A 62 -15.32 -6.04 -0.72
CA GLU A 62 -16.64 -5.57 -0.30
C GLU A 62 -17.14 -4.39 -1.14
N THR A 63 -16.24 -3.56 -1.64
CA THR A 63 -16.51 -2.39 -2.48
C THR A 63 -15.69 -2.42 -3.76
N MET A 64 -16.03 -1.57 -4.72
CA MET A 64 -15.26 -1.43 -5.96
C MET A 64 -13.86 -0.86 -5.68
N GLU A 65 -13.75 0.07 -4.74
CA GLU A 65 -12.49 0.66 -4.33
C GLU A 65 -11.56 -0.41 -3.73
N GLU A 66 -12.10 -1.27 -2.87
CA GLU A 66 -11.35 -2.38 -2.28
C GLU A 66 -10.93 -3.42 -3.34
N LEU A 67 -11.80 -3.71 -4.32
CA LEU A 67 -11.43 -4.56 -5.46
C LEU A 67 -10.20 -3.99 -6.19
N LEU A 68 -10.22 -2.69 -6.50
CA LEU A 68 -9.12 -2.04 -7.21
C LEU A 68 -7.84 -2.02 -6.36
N ASP A 69 -7.95 -1.72 -5.06
CA ASP A 69 -6.81 -1.74 -4.14
C ASP A 69 -6.16 -3.13 -4.05
N LEU A 70 -6.96 -4.19 -3.96
CA LEU A 70 -6.46 -5.56 -3.94
C LEU A 70 -5.83 -5.99 -5.27
N VAL A 71 -6.38 -5.52 -6.41
CA VAL A 71 -5.76 -5.75 -7.72
C VAL A 71 -4.40 -5.06 -7.79
N VAL A 72 -4.29 -3.81 -7.34
CA VAL A 72 -3.01 -3.09 -7.23
C VAL A 72 -2.06 -3.85 -6.33
N ALA A 73 -2.49 -4.26 -5.14
CA ALA A 73 -1.65 -5.01 -4.20
C ALA A 73 -1.11 -6.30 -4.81
N CYS A 74 -1.94 -7.07 -5.51
CA CYS A 74 -1.53 -8.33 -6.16
C CYS A 74 -0.60 -8.12 -7.38
N SER A 75 -0.60 -6.92 -7.96
CA SER A 75 0.14 -6.61 -9.19
C SER A 75 1.43 -5.83 -8.94
N THR A 76 1.66 -5.36 -7.71
CA THR A 76 2.80 -4.52 -7.34
C THR A 76 3.59 -5.12 -6.17
N ASN A 77 4.61 -4.40 -5.70
CA ASN A 77 5.45 -4.76 -4.55
C ASN A 77 4.66 -5.00 -3.25
N THR A 78 3.46 -4.43 -3.10
CA THR A 78 2.60 -4.63 -1.92
C THR A 78 2.35 -6.10 -1.61
N ARG A 79 2.33 -6.96 -2.63
CA ARG A 79 2.18 -8.42 -2.48
C ARG A 79 3.32 -9.09 -1.70
N TYR A 80 4.48 -8.43 -1.59
CA TYR A 80 5.66 -8.96 -0.90
C TYR A 80 5.77 -8.54 0.57
N VAL A 81 4.82 -7.77 1.11
CA VAL A 81 4.80 -7.43 2.54
C VAL A 81 4.64 -8.72 3.36
N GLU A 82 5.56 -8.95 4.32
CA GLU A 82 5.61 -10.21 5.09
C GLU A 82 5.24 -10.06 6.55
N GLY A 83 5.33 -8.85 7.11
CA GLY A 83 5.02 -8.58 8.51
C GLY A 83 4.13 -7.35 8.71
N ARG A 84 3.83 -7.03 9.96
CA ARG A 84 2.85 -5.99 10.34
C ARG A 84 3.47 -4.67 10.77
N GLY A 85 4.80 -4.59 10.88
CA GLY A 85 5.52 -3.40 11.30
C GLY A 85 5.64 -2.37 10.18
N VAL A 86 4.98 -1.24 10.32
CA VAL A 86 4.94 -0.16 9.32
C VAL A 86 5.80 1.02 9.75
N ALA A 87 6.73 1.45 8.91
CA ALA A 87 7.30 2.78 9.00
C ALA A 87 6.39 3.77 8.29
N LEU A 88 5.83 4.73 9.00
CA LEU A 88 5.06 5.82 8.38
C LEU A 88 5.98 7.03 8.20
N VAL A 89 6.31 7.32 6.94
CA VAL A 89 7.19 8.43 6.58
C VAL A 89 6.46 9.42 5.70
N GLY A 90 6.44 10.67 6.12
CA GLY A 90 5.79 11.70 5.32
C GLY A 90 5.30 12.84 6.19
N GLY A 91 5.76 14.05 5.83
CA GLY A 91 5.33 15.27 6.51
C GLY A 91 3.85 15.57 6.28
N GLY A 92 3.15 15.77 7.35
CA GLY A 92 1.75 16.16 7.37
C GLY A 92 1.43 16.89 8.65
N GLY A 93 2.47 17.06 9.46
CA GLY A 93 2.35 17.55 10.82
C GLY A 93 1.76 16.51 11.77
N GLY A 94 1.80 16.80 13.05
CA GLY A 94 1.39 15.86 14.11
C GLY A 94 -0.04 15.30 13.94
N GLY A 95 -0.98 16.07 13.41
CA GLY A 95 -2.35 15.60 13.17
C GLY A 95 -2.44 14.47 12.14
N PHE A 96 -1.69 14.57 11.04
CA PHE A 96 -1.64 13.49 10.06
C PHE A 96 -1.00 12.24 10.65
N ALA A 97 0.11 12.40 11.38
CA ALA A 97 0.81 11.29 12.02
C ALA A 97 -0.12 10.52 13.00
N VAL A 98 -0.84 11.23 13.86
CA VAL A 98 -1.78 10.62 14.82
C VAL A 98 -2.90 9.87 14.12
N LEU A 99 -3.62 10.53 13.19
CA LEU A 99 -4.75 9.91 12.49
C LEU A 99 -4.31 8.72 11.63
N SER A 100 -3.12 8.79 11.05
CA SER A 100 -2.56 7.70 10.25
C SER A 100 -2.13 6.52 11.11
N SER A 101 -1.52 6.75 12.27
CA SER A 101 -1.20 5.68 13.23
C SER A 101 -2.46 4.96 13.69
N ASP A 102 -3.52 5.71 14.03
CA ASP A 102 -4.82 5.15 14.37
C ASP A 102 -5.40 4.27 13.24
N ALA A 103 -5.23 4.69 11.98
CA ALA A 103 -5.73 3.93 10.84
C ALA A 103 -4.94 2.64 10.62
N ILE A 104 -3.63 2.68 10.79
CA ILE A 104 -2.73 1.53 10.69
C ILE A 104 -3.08 0.51 11.79
N ASP A 105 -3.19 0.96 13.03
CA ASP A 105 -3.50 0.12 14.18
C ASP A 105 -4.90 -0.54 14.06
N ARG A 106 -5.92 0.23 13.65
CA ARG A 106 -7.27 -0.32 13.40
C ARG A 106 -7.32 -1.36 12.29
N ALA A 107 -6.40 -1.31 11.35
CA ALA A 107 -6.27 -2.34 10.31
C ALA A 107 -5.57 -3.61 10.81
N GLY A 108 -5.06 -3.62 12.05
CA GLY A 108 -4.30 -4.73 12.62
C GLY A 108 -2.84 -4.76 12.21
N LEU A 109 -2.31 -3.64 11.72
CA LEU A 109 -0.87 -3.41 11.53
C LEU A 109 -0.31 -2.66 12.75
N GLU A 110 0.99 -2.44 12.78
CA GLU A 110 1.68 -1.80 13.90
C GLU A 110 2.53 -0.62 13.42
N VAL A 111 2.68 0.41 14.25
CA VAL A 111 3.63 1.51 14.06
C VAL A 111 4.69 1.40 15.17
N PRO A 112 5.67 0.50 15.02
CA PRO A 112 6.62 0.20 16.08
C PRO A 112 7.58 1.37 16.31
N LYS A 113 8.07 1.50 17.56
CA LYS A 113 9.13 2.44 17.88
C LYS A 113 10.41 1.99 17.21
N LEU A 114 11.12 2.93 16.60
CA LEU A 114 12.43 2.65 16.05
C LEU A 114 13.46 2.33 17.15
N PRO A 115 14.47 1.53 16.86
CA PRO A 115 15.59 1.29 17.74
C PRO A 115 16.29 2.60 18.11
N PRO A 116 16.77 2.78 19.34
CA PRO A 116 17.41 4.01 19.80
C PRO A 116 18.61 4.44 18.94
N GLU A 117 19.38 3.48 18.41
CA GLU A 117 20.51 3.74 17.51
C GLU A 117 20.09 4.36 16.19
N ALA A 118 18.98 3.94 15.60
CA ALA A 118 18.43 4.53 14.37
C ALA A 118 17.98 5.98 14.62
N VAL A 119 17.34 6.22 15.77
CA VAL A 119 16.94 7.57 16.18
C VAL A 119 18.15 8.45 16.42
N ALA A 120 19.20 7.95 17.09
CA ALA A 120 20.43 8.69 17.35
C ALA A 120 21.16 9.06 16.05
N GLU A 121 21.30 8.12 15.12
CA GLU A 121 21.90 8.36 13.81
C GLU A 121 21.17 9.50 13.04
N MET A 122 19.85 9.42 12.98
CA MET A 122 19.08 10.46 12.28
C MET A 122 19.21 11.84 12.95
N ARG A 123 19.39 11.90 14.27
CA ARG A 123 19.58 13.16 15.00
C ARG A 123 20.92 13.85 14.73
N GLU A 124 21.88 13.17 14.13
CA GLU A 124 23.16 13.79 13.73
C GLU A 124 22.97 14.81 12.59
N TYR A 125 21.99 14.62 11.70
CA TYR A 125 21.79 15.45 10.51
C TYR A 125 20.37 16.03 10.39
N ILE A 126 19.40 15.55 11.18
CA ILE A 126 18.03 16.07 11.17
C ILE A 126 17.82 16.97 12.40
N PRO A 127 17.49 18.27 12.21
CA PRO A 127 17.24 19.18 13.32
C PRO A 127 16.09 18.72 14.23
N VAL A 128 16.21 19.00 15.53
CA VAL A 128 15.17 18.66 16.52
C VAL A 128 13.93 19.55 16.34
N ALA A 129 14.13 20.83 16.05
CA ALA A 129 13.05 21.80 15.94
C ALA A 129 12.16 21.54 14.72
N GLY A 130 10.88 21.30 14.95
CA GLY A 130 9.88 21.11 13.89
C GLY A 130 9.95 19.77 13.15
N SER A 131 10.67 18.77 13.71
CA SER A 131 10.77 17.43 13.11
C SER A 131 10.59 16.32 14.13
N SER A 132 10.06 15.18 13.70
CA SER A 132 10.05 13.93 14.43
C SER A 132 10.82 12.87 13.65
N VAL A 133 11.82 12.25 14.31
CA VAL A 133 12.56 11.09 13.79
C VAL A 133 12.15 9.80 14.51
N ASN A 134 11.08 9.83 15.29
CA ASN A 134 10.41 8.65 15.78
C ASN A 134 9.35 8.21 14.76
N ASN A 135 9.02 6.93 14.75
CA ASN A 135 7.93 6.45 13.92
C ASN A 135 6.57 6.84 14.57
N PRO A 136 5.71 7.61 13.92
CA PRO A 136 5.80 8.19 12.56
C PRO A 136 6.90 9.23 12.38
N ILE A 137 7.55 9.20 11.21
CA ILE A 137 8.60 10.14 10.83
C ILE A 137 7.97 11.39 10.21
N ASP A 138 8.13 12.53 10.87
CA ASP A 138 7.71 13.84 10.34
C ASP A 138 8.95 14.71 10.14
N ALA A 139 9.80 14.28 9.23
CA ALA A 139 11.02 14.94 8.86
C ALA A 139 11.32 14.70 7.38
N PHE A 140 11.81 15.75 6.71
CA PHE A 140 12.30 15.66 5.34
C PHE A 140 13.55 16.51 5.24
N PRO A 141 14.72 15.92 5.48
CA PRO A 141 15.98 16.57 5.19
C PRO A 141 16.13 16.80 3.68
N ASP A 142 17.11 17.60 3.29
CA ASP A 142 17.35 17.93 1.89
C ASP A 142 18.34 16.93 1.23
N GLY A 143 18.21 16.74 -0.08
CA GLY A 143 19.19 16.03 -0.89
C GLY A 143 19.44 14.57 -0.46
N ALA A 144 20.71 14.18 -0.38
CA ALA A 144 21.15 12.82 -0.04
C ALA A 144 20.73 12.36 1.36
N ASP A 145 20.43 13.27 2.26
CA ASP A 145 19.98 12.94 3.62
C ASP A 145 18.58 12.34 3.64
N VAL A 146 17.74 12.60 2.62
CA VAL A 146 16.44 11.93 2.46
C VAL A 146 16.64 10.44 2.28
N GLU A 147 17.47 10.02 1.32
CA GLU A 147 17.72 8.60 1.05
C GLU A 147 18.42 7.92 2.23
N ARG A 148 19.35 8.61 2.90
CA ARG A 148 19.98 8.15 4.13
C ARG A 148 18.93 7.89 5.22
N MET A 149 18.02 8.84 5.46
CA MET A 149 16.93 8.70 6.45
C MET A 149 16.02 7.52 6.12
N LEU A 150 15.56 7.41 4.87
CA LEU A 150 14.68 6.32 4.45
C LEU A 150 15.36 4.96 4.62
N THR A 151 16.64 4.87 4.29
CA THR A 151 17.44 3.64 4.46
C THR A 151 17.63 3.29 5.93
N THR A 152 17.96 4.26 6.80
CA THR A 152 18.09 4.04 8.25
C THR A 152 16.79 3.53 8.85
N VAL A 153 15.65 4.15 8.50
CA VAL A 153 14.32 3.75 8.97
C VAL A 153 13.95 2.36 8.47
N GLY A 154 14.11 2.11 7.17
CA GLY A 154 13.71 0.85 6.54
C GLY A 154 14.54 -0.35 6.98
N ASN A 155 15.81 -0.15 7.32
CA ASN A 155 16.70 -1.21 7.83
C ASN A 155 16.43 -1.58 9.29
N ALA A 156 15.62 -0.82 10.03
CA ALA A 156 15.25 -1.20 11.38
C ALA A 156 14.52 -2.56 11.36
N SER A 157 14.93 -3.47 12.26
CA SER A 157 14.45 -4.86 12.30
C SER A 157 12.96 -4.99 12.63
N VAL A 158 12.38 -3.95 13.23
CA VAL A 158 10.95 -3.88 13.59
C VAL A 158 10.05 -3.41 12.45
N ILE A 159 10.63 -3.03 11.32
CA ILE A 159 9.91 -2.54 10.15
C ILE A 159 9.86 -3.62 9.09
N ASP A 160 8.67 -3.90 8.57
CA ASP A 160 8.41 -4.85 7.50
C ASP A 160 8.03 -4.16 6.18
N THR A 161 7.45 -2.97 6.26
CA THR A 161 7.09 -2.15 5.09
C THR A 161 7.17 -0.67 5.44
N MET A 162 7.35 0.16 4.42
CA MET A 162 7.35 1.60 4.57
C MET A 162 6.16 2.22 3.83
N PHE A 163 5.32 2.97 4.55
CA PHE A 163 4.31 3.84 3.95
C PHE A 163 4.93 5.22 3.76
N LEU A 164 5.23 5.55 2.52
CA LEU A 164 5.90 6.78 2.15
C LEU A 164 4.92 7.75 1.47
N SER A 165 4.70 8.89 2.11
CA SER A 165 4.02 10.01 1.49
C SER A 165 5.07 11.03 1.05
N PRO A 166 5.45 11.04 -0.24
CA PRO A 166 6.50 11.93 -0.71
C PRO A 166 6.03 13.38 -0.56
N GLN A 167 6.92 14.22 -0.07
CA GLN A 167 6.69 15.66 -0.11
C GLN A 167 7.07 16.17 -1.50
N THR A 168 6.08 16.60 -2.21
CA THR A 168 6.20 17.15 -3.56
C THR A 168 6.11 18.67 -3.55
N ASP A 169 6.58 19.30 -2.49
CA ASP A 169 6.61 20.75 -2.37
C ASP A 169 7.73 21.34 -3.24
N ARG A 170 7.35 21.93 -4.36
CA ARG A 170 8.26 22.69 -5.24
C ARG A 170 9.11 23.72 -4.46
N SER A 171 8.61 24.25 -3.34
CA SER A 171 9.33 25.25 -2.55
C SER A 171 10.58 24.68 -1.86
N ARG A 172 10.64 23.38 -1.59
CA ARG A 172 11.81 22.70 -1.02
C ARG A 172 12.89 22.40 -2.08
N TRP A 173 12.48 22.04 -3.29
CA TRP A 173 13.39 21.84 -4.42
C TRP A 173 13.98 23.17 -4.90
N ASN A 174 13.25 24.28 -4.72
CA ASN A 174 13.68 25.62 -5.11
C ASN A 174 14.61 26.32 -4.11
N ARG A 175 14.97 25.67 -2.99
CA ARG A 175 15.95 26.22 -2.02
C ARG A 175 17.38 26.24 -2.56
N SER A 176 17.69 25.44 -3.57
CA SER A 176 18.97 25.48 -4.29
C SER A 176 19.09 26.69 -5.24
N GLY A 177 18.02 27.49 -5.43
CA GLY A 177 18.02 28.65 -6.32
C GLY A 177 17.92 28.30 -7.82
N GLU A 178 17.79 27.04 -8.15
CA GLU A 178 17.54 26.59 -9.51
C GLU A 178 16.04 26.33 -9.67
N ASP A 179 15.40 27.05 -10.59
CA ASP A 179 14.01 26.74 -10.99
C ASP A 179 14.07 25.36 -11.68
N PRO A 180 13.44 24.30 -11.14
CA PRO A 180 13.45 23.02 -11.84
C PRO A 180 12.88 23.27 -13.23
N ALA A 181 13.58 22.77 -14.25
CA ALA A 181 13.17 22.90 -15.64
C ALA A 181 11.67 22.63 -15.76
N ALA A 182 10.98 23.33 -16.66
CA ALA A 182 9.54 23.21 -16.85
C ALA A 182 9.07 21.76 -17.15
N ASP A 183 10.00 20.86 -17.45
CA ASP A 183 9.81 19.44 -17.78
C ASP A 183 10.10 18.48 -16.60
N PHE A 184 10.29 18.97 -15.34
CA PHE A 184 10.57 18.09 -14.20
C PHE A 184 9.29 17.38 -13.75
N ASP A 185 9.25 16.06 -13.96
CA ASP A 185 8.13 15.20 -13.54
C ASP A 185 8.29 14.79 -12.08
N MET A 186 7.67 15.54 -11.18
CA MET A 186 7.68 15.29 -9.74
C MET A 186 7.04 13.94 -9.36
N ALA A 187 6.08 13.47 -10.15
CA ALA A 187 5.43 12.20 -9.89
C ALA A 187 6.38 11.04 -10.21
N ALA A 188 7.09 11.12 -11.33
CA ALA A 188 8.10 10.15 -11.72
C ALA A 188 9.25 10.11 -10.69
N GLU A 189 9.79 11.26 -10.30
CA GLU A 189 10.89 11.31 -9.32
C GLU A 189 10.48 10.76 -7.95
N ALA A 190 9.27 11.05 -7.49
CA ALA A 190 8.75 10.48 -6.24
C ALA A 190 8.63 8.95 -6.32
N ALA A 191 8.18 8.42 -7.45
CA ALA A 191 8.10 6.97 -7.68
C ALA A 191 9.50 6.34 -7.80
N ASP A 192 10.46 7.00 -8.46
CA ASP A 192 11.85 6.55 -8.55
C ASP A 192 12.54 6.53 -7.17
N LEU A 193 12.26 7.52 -6.32
CA LEU A 193 12.74 7.50 -4.92
C LEU A 193 12.24 6.28 -4.16
N MET A 194 10.98 5.89 -4.36
CA MET A 194 10.42 4.69 -3.72
C MET A 194 11.13 3.42 -4.21
N VAL A 195 11.37 3.29 -5.51
CA VAL A 195 12.10 2.15 -6.09
C VAL A 195 13.53 2.08 -5.56
N ARG A 196 14.24 3.22 -5.51
CA ARG A 196 15.61 3.27 -4.96
C ARG A 196 15.62 2.90 -3.47
N THR A 197 14.65 3.41 -2.70
CA THR A 197 14.51 3.08 -1.28
C THR A 197 14.24 1.60 -1.08
N GLU A 198 13.27 1.03 -1.79
CA GLU A 198 12.95 -0.40 -1.75
C GLU A 198 14.17 -1.27 -2.07
N SER A 199 14.92 -0.90 -3.12
CA SER A 199 16.14 -1.62 -3.51
C SER A 199 17.23 -1.55 -2.42
N ALA A 200 17.32 -0.43 -1.72
CA ALA A 200 18.32 -0.22 -0.66
C ALA A 200 17.99 -0.98 0.64
N ILE A 201 16.69 -1.11 0.98
CA ILE A 201 16.26 -1.71 2.24
C ILE A 201 15.80 -3.17 2.09
N GLY A 202 15.53 -3.63 0.87
CA GLY A 202 15.01 -4.98 0.59
C GLY A 202 13.60 -5.24 1.13
N LYS A 203 12.80 -4.21 1.38
CA LYS A 203 11.44 -4.28 1.93
C LYS A 203 10.50 -3.42 1.11
N PRO A 204 9.22 -3.81 0.93
CA PRO A 204 8.26 -3.06 0.13
C PRO A 204 8.06 -1.62 0.62
N VAL A 205 8.11 -0.68 -0.32
CA VAL A 205 7.77 0.73 -0.10
C VAL A 205 6.42 1.01 -0.79
N VAL A 206 5.45 1.48 -0.02
CA VAL A 206 4.08 1.73 -0.47
C VAL A 206 3.81 3.22 -0.51
N GLY A 207 3.38 3.71 -1.67
CA GLY A 207 3.06 5.11 -1.89
C GLY A 207 1.74 5.52 -1.24
N ILE A 208 1.77 6.61 -0.49
CA ILE A 208 0.57 7.18 0.13
C ILE A 208 0.28 8.56 -0.45
N LEU A 209 -0.89 8.70 -1.06
CA LEU A 209 -1.39 10.01 -1.40
C LEU A 209 -1.94 10.73 -0.16
N ARG A 210 -1.62 11.99 -0.06
CA ARG A 210 -2.35 12.90 0.82
C ARG A 210 -3.64 13.33 0.12
N SER A 211 -4.66 13.78 0.86
CA SER A 211 -5.95 14.14 0.28
C SER A 211 -5.77 14.93 -1.03
N GLY A 212 -6.53 14.58 -2.07
CA GLY A 212 -6.34 15.10 -3.42
C GLY A 212 -6.34 16.64 -3.53
N ARG A 213 -6.99 17.36 -2.58
CA ARG A 213 -6.91 18.82 -2.49
C ARG A 213 -5.53 19.30 -2.02
N MET A 214 -4.96 18.63 -1.02
CA MET A 214 -3.64 18.97 -0.48
C MET A 214 -2.54 18.65 -1.50
N ALA A 215 -2.61 17.51 -2.19
CA ALA A 215 -1.68 17.15 -3.24
C ALA A 215 -1.69 18.17 -4.39
N ARG A 216 -2.86 18.60 -4.84
CA ARG A 216 -2.99 19.64 -5.89
C ARG A 216 -2.45 21.00 -5.44
N MET A 217 -2.63 21.38 -4.18
CA MET A 217 -2.03 22.61 -3.63
C MET A 217 -0.50 22.53 -3.61
N MET A 218 0.06 21.33 -3.56
CA MET A 218 1.51 21.06 -3.58
C MET A 218 2.05 20.82 -4.99
N GLY A 219 1.22 20.92 -6.03
CA GLY A 219 1.63 20.82 -7.43
C GLY A 219 1.81 19.40 -7.95
N VAL A 220 1.32 18.37 -7.22
CA VAL A 220 1.27 16.99 -7.71
C VAL A 220 -0.14 16.60 -8.06
N ASP A 221 -0.32 16.17 -9.28
CA ASP A 221 -1.53 15.50 -9.66
C ASP A 221 -1.57 14.08 -9.07
N PRO A 222 -2.60 13.76 -8.25
CA PRO A 222 -2.71 12.46 -7.61
C PRO A 222 -2.73 11.28 -8.58
N GLU A 223 -3.35 11.46 -9.75
CA GLU A 223 -3.45 10.39 -10.75
C GLU A 223 -2.09 10.12 -11.38
N SER A 224 -1.36 11.16 -11.76
CA SER A 224 -0.02 11.05 -12.32
C SER A 224 0.94 10.35 -11.36
N PHE A 225 0.87 10.65 -10.05
CA PHE A 225 1.70 9.96 -9.06
C PHE A 225 1.37 8.47 -8.96
N MET A 226 0.09 8.10 -8.89
CA MET A 226 -0.30 6.68 -8.84
C MET A 226 0.11 5.94 -10.11
N VAL A 227 -0.09 6.53 -11.28
CA VAL A 227 0.35 5.95 -12.55
C VAL A 227 1.86 5.73 -12.56
N ALA A 228 2.65 6.76 -12.19
CA ALA A 228 4.10 6.64 -12.11
C ALA A 228 4.59 5.52 -11.18
N CYS A 229 3.91 5.34 -10.03
CA CYS A 229 4.17 4.23 -9.11
C CYS A 229 3.85 2.87 -9.75
N TYR A 230 2.67 2.73 -10.35
CA TYR A 230 2.23 1.46 -10.94
C TYR A 230 3.11 1.02 -12.12
N GLU A 231 3.54 1.94 -12.96
CA GLU A 231 4.47 1.67 -14.06
C GLU A 231 5.82 1.14 -13.58
N ARG A 232 6.20 1.46 -12.34
CA ARG A 232 7.42 0.98 -11.67
C ARG A 232 7.21 -0.22 -10.74
N GLY A 233 6.00 -0.79 -10.73
CA GLY A 233 5.66 -1.92 -9.86
C GLY A 233 5.48 -1.56 -8.38
N VAL A 234 5.36 -0.27 -8.05
CA VAL A 234 5.14 0.23 -6.69
C VAL A 234 3.66 0.38 -6.42
N GLY A 235 3.16 -0.20 -5.33
CA GLY A 235 1.79 0.00 -4.87
C GLY A 235 1.60 1.40 -4.30
N ALA A 236 0.57 2.12 -4.79
CA ALA A 236 0.22 3.44 -4.29
C ALA A 236 -1.28 3.54 -4.03
N TYR A 237 -1.66 4.20 -2.93
CA TYR A 237 -3.03 4.24 -2.46
C TYR A 237 -3.47 5.66 -2.12
N PRO A 238 -4.77 5.98 -2.30
CA PRO A 238 -5.31 7.31 -2.05
C PRO A 238 -5.26 7.79 -0.60
N SER A 239 -5.02 6.90 0.35
CA SER A 239 -4.92 7.24 1.77
C SER A 239 -4.21 6.14 2.57
N VAL A 240 -3.68 6.51 3.75
CA VAL A 240 -3.13 5.54 4.72
C VAL A 240 -4.16 4.48 5.12
N THR A 241 -5.42 4.88 5.31
CA THR A 241 -6.50 3.93 5.67
C THR A 241 -6.67 2.84 4.62
N ARG A 242 -6.68 3.20 3.33
CA ARG A 242 -6.82 2.21 2.24
C ARG A 242 -5.57 1.34 2.13
N ALA A 243 -4.38 1.94 2.19
CA ALA A 243 -3.13 1.18 2.16
C ALA A 243 -3.04 0.17 3.32
N ALA A 244 -3.32 0.61 4.55
CA ALA A 244 -3.26 -0.24 5.74
C ALA A 244 -4.27 -1.39 5.66
N HIS A 245 -5.51 -1.11 5.26
CA HIS A 245 -6.54 -2.13 5.08
C HIS A 245 -6.12 -3.16 4.02
N THR A 246 -5.62 -2.70 2.88
CA THR A 246 -5.19 -3.57 1.78
C THR A 246 -4.00 -4.45 2.17
N VAL A 247 -2.98 -3.87 2.82
CA VAL A 247 -1.82 -4.63 3.31
C VAL A 247 -2.24 -5.69 4.33
N ALA A 248 -3.10 -5.32 5.30
CA ALA A 248 -3.62 -6.27 6.27
C ALA A 248 -4.40 -7.42 5.60
N GLN A 249 -5.24 -7.13 4.61
CA GLN A 249 -5.96 -8.15 3.86
C GLN A 249 -5.04 -9.11 3.10
N ILE A 250 -3.96 -8.60 2.50
CA ILE A 250 -2.95 -9.45 1.83
C ILE A 250 -2.27 -10.37 2.83
N LEU A 251 -1.87 -9.84 4.00
CA LEU A 251 -1.26 -10.63 5.07
C LEU A 251 -2.21 -11.70 5.61
N ASP A 252 -3.45 -11.34 5.92
CA ASP A 252 -4.47 -12.27 6.42
C ASP A 252 -4.84 -13.33 5.39
N TRP A 253 -4.92 -12.95 4.12
CA TRP A 253 -5.17 -13.89 3.02
C TRP A 253 -4.01 -14.87 2.85
N ARG A 254 -2.75 -14.42 2.91
CA ARG A 254 -1.57 -15.30 2.87
C ARG A 254 -1.56 -16.26 4.05
N ALA A 255 -1.81 -15.78 5.25
CA ALA A 255 -1.92 -16.62 6.45
C ALA A 255 -3.05 -17.66 6.33
N GLY A 256 -4.19 -17.29 5.75
CA GLY A 256 -5.32 -18.19 5.50
C GLY A 256 -5.10 -19.23 4.40
N ARG A 257 -3.97 -19.17 3.69
CA ARG A 257 -3.60 -20.10 2.61
C ARG A 257 -2.61 -21.20 3.05
N GLU A 258 -2.53 -21.48 4.32
CA GLU A 258 -1.65 -22.52 4.85
C GLU A 258 -1.87 -23.86 4.10
N GLY A 259 -0.79 -24.46 3.59
CA GLY A 259 -0.84 -25.67 2.78
C GLY A 259 -1.20 -25.48 1.30
N LEU A 260 -1.42 -24.26 0.83
CA LEU A 260 -1.53 -23.91 -0.60
C LEU A 260 -0.19 -23.37 -1.11
N PRO A 261 0.06 -23.42 -2.45
CA PRO A 261 1.27 -22.82 -3.01
C PRO A 261 1.41 -21.34 -2.64
N ASP A 262 2.61 -20.91 -2.29
CA ASP A 262 2.91 -19.49 -2.20
C ASP A 262 2.95 -18.89 -3.61
N LEU A 263 2.08 -17.94 -3.87
CA LEU A 263 1.96 -17.29 -5.18
C LEU A 263 2.93 -16.11 -5.37
N PHE A 264 3.64 -15.74 -4.31
CA PHE A 264 4.51 -14.57 -4.27
C PHE A 264 5.94 -14.87 -3.80
N GLY A 265 6.30 -16.15 -3.69
CA GLY A 265 7.61 -16.60 -3.19
C GLY A 265 8.80 -16.00 -3.94
N SER A 266 9.96 -15.99 -3.31
CA SER A 266 11.19 -15.35 -3.74
C SER A 266 11.75 -15.81 -5.10
N GLU A 267 11.29 -16.93 -5.63
CA GLU A 267 11.71 -17.43 -6.96
C GLU A 267 11.06 -16.68 -8.13
N ALA A 268 9.98 -15.91 -7.89
CA ALA A 268 9.33 -15.13 -8.94
C ALA A 268 10.13 -13.87 -9.35
N ASN A 269 11.15 -13.48 -8.61
CA ASN A 269 11.98 -12.30 -8.90
C ASN A 269 13.24 -12.62 -9.73
N ALA A 270 13.48 -13.88 -10.09
CA ALA A 270 14.72 -14.30 -10.80
C ALA A 270 14.55 -14.45 -12.33
N GLY A 271 13.41 -14.16 -12.91
CA GLY A 271 13.16 -14.50 -14.30
C GLY A 271 12.35 -13.50 -15.09
N ASP A 272 12.87 -12.33 -15.39
CA ASP A 272 12.58 -11.61 -16.64
C ASP A 272 13.71 -10.62 -16.97
N GLY A 273 14.90 -11.16 -17.11
CA GLY A 273 16.09 -10.48 -17.63
C GLY A 273 16.60 -11.23 -18.86
N SER A 274 15.78 -11.25 -19.95
CA SER A 274 16.28 -11.63 -21.29
C SER A 274 15.46 -10.97 -22.38
#